data_dec95539b8a7f599e542d414a46c7118
#
_entry.id   dec95539b8a7f599e542d414a46c7118
#
_cell.length_a   1.000
_cell.length_b   1.000
_cell.length_c   1.000
_cell.angle_alpha   90.00
_cell.angle_beta   90.00
_cell.angle_gamma   90.00
#
_symmetry.space_group_name_H-M   'P 1'
#
loop_
_entity.id
_entity.type
_entity.pdbx_description
1 polymer ?
#
loop_
_entity_poly.entity_id
_entity_poly.type
_entity_poly.pdbx_seq_one_letter_code
_entity_poly.pdbx_strand_id
1 'polypeptide(L)'
;MSRTEFVALIAMMFATIAFSIDAMLPALPEIANELSPETAHRAPLILTSFVLGMGIGTFIAGPLSDAFGRRRIIFIGAALYVAAAAVAWASSSLELMLVARVIQGLGASAPRIVSVAVVRDLYSGRDMAKITSIVMMIFTLIPAVAPLMGSFIIAGFGWRGIFVAFILFAVLIITWMGLRLPETLSLADRRPLHLTLMMDAVKEIFSHPSVRISILVQSLAMAMLFCMLMLVQPIYYEVYDRAETFPYWFGAVAILAGTASLLNAAIVGRFGMRLLVTVTLAVQIVLSSVMLVFDLGGMAEPYGFAAFIVFQTCLFFQAGLTLGNLNAIAMEPMGHIAGMAASVVSAVSTVLAAAIASPVGMLFDGTVRPLVASILIMATAGFLLMRYLSRVEARLELAQ
;
A
#
# COMPACT_ATOMS: atom_id res chain seq x y z
N MET A 1 -14.88 19.65 17.73
CA MET A 1 -13.49 19.23 17.47
C MET A 1 -12.74 20.36 16.79
N SER A 2 -11.49 20.67 17.22
CA SER A 2 -10.67 21.66 16.52
C SER A 2 -10.18 21.10 15.16
N ARG A 3 -9.75 21.99 14.24
CA ARG A 3 -9.22 21.58 12.92
C ARG A 3 -7.96 20.71 13.08
N THR A 4 -7.08 21.07 14.00
CA THR A 4 -5.86 20.30 14.28
C THR A 4 -6.17 18.91 14.83
N GLU A 5 -7.12 18.83 15.76
CA GLU A 5 -7.61 17.56 16.32
C GLU A 5 -8.23 16.66 15.22
N PHE A 6 -9.00 17.25 14.30
CA PHE A 6 -9.57 16.55 13.16
C PHE A 6 -8.49 15.97 12.24
N VAL A 7 -7.50 16.78 11.86
CA VAL A 7 -6.38 16.33 11.01
C VAL A 7 -5.61 15.20 11.69
N ALA A 8 -5.34 15.30 13.01
CA ALA A 8 -4.65 14.25 13.74
C ALA A 8 -5.45 12.94 13.75
N LEU A 9 -6.76 12.99 13.98
CA LEU A 9 -7.62 11.80 13.96
C LEU A 9 -7.63 11.13 12.58
N ILE A 10 -7.81 11.90 11.51
CA ILE A 10 -7.79 11.37 10.13
C ILE A 10 -6.42 10.78 9.81
N ALA A 11 -5.32 11.45 10.17
CA ALA A 11 -3.98 10.94 9.96
C ALA A 11 -3.73 9.61 10.69
N MET A 12 -4.21 9.45 11.92
CA MET A 12 -4.12 8.19 12.66
C MET A 12 -4.94 7.07 12.01
N MET A 13 -6.12 7.36 11.45
CA MET A 13 -6.89 6.38 10.69
C MET A 13 -6.12 5.87 9.46
N PHE A 14 -5.41 6.75 8.74
CA PHE A 14 -4.53 6.36 7.64
C PHE A 14 -3.31 5.57 8.15
N ALA A 15 -2.73 6.02 9.27
CA ALA A 15 -1.56 5.40 9.88
C ALA A 15 -1.79 3.92 10.27
N THR A 16 -3.02 3.52 10.57
CA THR A 16 -3.37 2.13 10.92
C THR A 16 -2.84 1.14 9.89
N ILE A 17 -2.95 1.44 8.60
CA ILE A 17 -2.51 0.54 7.52
C ILE A 17 -1.00 0.45 7.46
N ALA A 18 -0.31 1.61 7.38
CA ALA A 18 1.15 1.63 7.30
C ALA A 18 1.77 0.98 8.56
N PHE A 19 1.24 1.30 9.74
CA PHE A 19 1.68 0.70 10.99
C PHE A 19 1.48 -0.83 10.99
N SER A 20 0.34 -1.33 10.48
CA SER A 20 0.04 -2.77 10.39
C SER A 20 0.94 -3.55 9.43
N ILE A 21 1.53 -2.89 8.46
CA ILE A 21 2.45 -3.48 7.48
C ILE A 21 3.89 -3.34 7.99
N ASP A 22 4.32 -2.12 8.26
CA ASP A 22 5.74 -1.81 8.44
C ASP A 22 6.26 -2.20 9.84
N ALA A 23 5.43 -2.09 10.89
CA ALA A 23 5.81 -2.57 12.23
C ALA A 23 5.90 -4.09 12.34
N MET A 24 5.27 -4.83 11.40
CA MET A 24 5.33 -6.28 11.33
C MET A 24 6.65 -6.79 10.73
N LEU A 25 7.36 -5.99 9.93
CA LEU A 25 8.55 -6.41 9.20
C LEU A 25 9.62 -7.05 10.11
N PRO A 26 10.02 -6.44 11.24
CA PRO A 26 11.02 -7.04 12.12
C PRO A 26 10.55 -8.30 12.84
N ALA A 27 9.23 -8.59 12.87
CA ALA A 27 8.68 -9.79 13.52
C ALA A 27 8.70 -11.04 12.63
N LEU A 28 8.85 -10.88 11.33
CA LEU A 28 8.73 -12.00 10.39
C LEU A 28 9.66 -13.20 10.71
N PRO A 29 10.93 -13.02 11.10
CA PRO A 29 11.80 -14.15 11.45
C PRO A 29 11.31 -14.91 12.68
N GLU A 30 10.89 -14.22 13.75
CA GLU A 30 10.36 -14.89 14.95
C GLU A 30 9.11 -15.68 14.64
N ILE A 31 8.18 -15.09 13.86
CA ILE A 31 6.95 -15.73 13.43
C ILE A 31 7.25 -16.95 12.54
N ALA A 32 8.22 -16.84 11.62
CA ALA A 32 8.63 -17.93 10.76
C ALA A 32 9.15 -19.11 11.59
N ASN A 33 10.04 -18.83 12.55
CA ASN A 33 10.63 -19.86 13.42
C ASN A 33 9.60 -20.54 14.31
N GLU A 34 8.58 -19.84 14.78
CA GLU A 34 7.57 -20.38 15.67
C GLU A 34 6.41 -21.07 14.93
N LEU A 35 5.87 -20.44 13.88
CA LEU A 35 4.65 -20.91 13.21
C LEU A 35 4.89 -21.73 11.94
N SER A 36 6.07 -21.64 11.34
CA SER A 36 6.41 -22.34 10.10
C SER A 36 7.89 -22.68 9.97
N PRO A 37 8.50 -23.38 10.94
CA PRO A 37 9.94 -23.66 10.97
C PRO A 37 10.43 -24.42 9.72
N GLU A 38 9.62 -25.33 9.17
CA GLU A 38 9.94 -26.08 7.98
C GLU A 38 9.77 -25.28 6.67
N THR A 39 9.02 -24.18 6.71
CA THR A 39 8.66 -23.37 5.54
C THR A 39 8.75 -21.87 5.84
N ALA A 40 9.89 -21.45 6.41
CA ALA A 40 10.12 -20.05 6.84
C ALA A 40 9.90 -19.02 5.72
N HIS A 41 10.20 -19.40 4.46
CA HIS A 41 9.96 -18.57 3.27
C HIS A 41 8.47 -18.19 3.04
N ARG A 42 7.52 -18.82 3.76
CA ARG A 42 6.08 -18.47 3.68
C ARG A 42 5.69 -17.33 4.62
N ALA A 43 6.50 -16.98 5.62
CA ALA A 43 6.17 -15.91 6.57
C ALA A 43 5.89 -14.54 5.91
N PRO A 44 6.58 -14.10 4.85
CA PRO A 44 6.24 -12.87 4.15
C PRO A 44 4.81 -12.81 3.60
N LEU A 45 4.13 -13.95 3.41
CA LEU A 45 2.71 -13.99 3.03
C LEU A 45 1.79 -13.31 4.06
N ILE A 46 2.24 -13.13 5.31
CA ILE A 46 1.54 -12.38 6.36
C ILE A 46 1.25 -10.94 5.90
N LEU A 47 2.17 -10.31 5.16
CA LEU A 47 2.01 -8.96 4.63
C LEU A 47 1.04 -8.92 3.46
N THR A 48 1.22 -9.81 2.49
CA THR A 48 0.35 -9.84 1.30
C THR A 48 -1.07 -10.30 1.62
N SER A 49 -1.26 -11.16 2.63
CA SER A 49 -2.59 -11.54 3.13
C SER A 49 -3.33 -10.32 3.67
N PHE A 50 -2.68 -9.47 4.46
CA PHE A 50 -3.26 -8.22 4.94
C PHE A 50 -3.61 -7.27 3.78
N VAL A 51 -2.70 -7.11 2.82
CA VAL A 51 -2.90 -6.26 1.64
C VAL A 51 -4.03 -6.78 0.76
N LEU A 52 -4.15 -8.10 0.59
CA LEU A 52 -5.26 -8.73 -0.14
C LEU A 52 -6.61 -8.37 0.51
N GLY A 53 -6.72 -8.55 1.83
CA GLY A 53 -7.91 -8.17 2.58
C GLY A 53 -8.24 -6.69 2.46
N MET A 54 -7.22 -5.82 2.55
CA MET A 54 -7.35 -4.39 2.38
C MET A 54 -7.86 -4.02 0.97
N GLY A 55 -7.35 -4.67 -0.07
CA GLY A 55 -7.80 -4.47 -1.45
C GLY A 55 -9.28 -4.80 -1.61
N ILE A 56 -9.72 -5.97 -1.13
CA ILE A 56 -11.13 -6.37 -1.14
C ILE A 56 -11.99 -5.37 -0.36
N GLY A 57 -11.56 -5.00 0.84
CA GLY A 57 -12.28 -4.06 1.69
C GLY A 57 -12.40 -2.66 1.08
N THR A 58 -11.39 -2.20 0.33
CA THR A 58 -11.41 -0.91 -0.37
C THR A 58 -12.57 -0.80 -1.37
N PHE A 59 -12.91 -1.90 -2.04
CA PHE A 59 -14.02 -1.94 -3.00
C PHE A 59 -15.39 -1.75 -2.33
N ILE A 60 -15.57 -2.31 -1.12
CA ILE A 60 -16.88 -2.34 -0.45
C ILE A 60 -17.07 -1.25 0.60
N ALA A 61 -15.99 -0.75 1.23
CA ALA A 61 -16.08 0.19 2.35
C ALA A 61 -16.74 1.53 1.96
N GLY A 62 -16.44 2.07 0.77
CA GLY A 62 -17.03 3.30 0.25
C GLY A 62 -18.55 3.21 0.13
N PRO A 63 -19.06 2.33 -0.75
CA PRO A 63 -20.52 2.15 -0.93
C PRO A 63 -21.27 1.80 0.36
N LEU A 64 -20.68 0.96 1.23
CA LEU A 64 -21.28 0.66 2.53
C LEU A 64 -21.41 1.93 3.39
N SER A 65 -20.39 2.80 3.38
CA SER A 65 -20.41 4.03 4.17
C SER A 65 -21.40 5.07 3.62
N ASP A 66 -21.62 5.07 2.29
CA ASP A 66 -22.64 5.91 1.66
C ASP A 66 -24.07 5.45 2.00
N ALA A 67 -24.26 4.14 2.20
CA ALA A 67 -25.57 3.56 2.51
C ALA A 67 -25.91 3.58 4.02
N PHE A 68 -24.95 3.22 4.86
CA PHE A 68 -25.20 2.99 6.30
C PHE A 68 -24.68 4.10 7.20
N GLY A 69 -23.94 5.08 6.67
CA GLY A 69 -23.32 6.19 7.40
C GLY A 69 -21.83 5.95 7.66
N ARG A 70 -21.08 7.05 7.70
CA ARG A 70 -19.61 7.05 7.81
C ARG A 70 -19.14 6.42 9.11
N ARG A 71 -19.66 6.97 10.20
CA ARG A 71 -19.28 6.55 11.55
C ARG A 71 -19.52 5.07 11.79
N ARG A 72 -20.69 4.56 11.39
CA ARG A 72 -21.07 3.16 11.59
C ARG A 72 -20.10 2.20 10.89
N ILE A 73 -19.72 2.49 9.65
CA ILE A 73 -18.84 1.63 8.87
C ILE A 73 -17.41 1.67 9.40
N ILE A 74 -16.91 2.82 9.85
CA ILE A 74 -15.60 2.90 10.52
C ILE A 74 -15.59 2.02 11.78
N PHE A 75 -16.65 2.07 12.62
CA PHE A 75 -16.74 1.24 13.83
C PHE A 75 -16.76 -0.26 13.50
N ILE A 76 -17.54 -0.67 12.51
CA ILE A 76 -17.63 -2.08 12.09
C ILE A 76 -16.26 -2.54 11.57
N GLY A 77 -15.62 -1.77 10.71
CA GLY A 77 -14.28 -2.10 10.18
C GLY A 77 -13.23 -2.18 11.28
N ALA A 78 -13.22 -1.24 12.21
CA ALA A 78 -12.28 -1.25 13.32
C ALA A 78 -12.55 -2.40 14.31
N ALA A 79 -13.80 -2.75 14.59
CA ALA A 79 -14.15 -3.92 15.38
C ALA A 79 -13.68 -5.22 14.72
N LEU A 80 -13.87 -5.34 13.41
CA LEU A 80 -13.36 -6.47 12.61
C LEU A 80 -11.84 -6.54 12.65
N TYR A 81 -11.17 -5.39 12.52
CA TYR A 81 -9.71 -5.29 12.62
C TYR A 81 -9.20 -5.77 14.00
N VAL A 82 -9.82 -5.31 15.09
CA VAL A 82 -9.44 -5.69 16.46
C VAL A 82 -9.68 -7.17 16.70
N ALA A 83 -10.84 -7.71 16.30
CA ALA A 83 -11.15 -9.12 16.45
C ALA A 83 -10.15 -10.01 15.69
N ALA A 84 -9.84 -9.64 14.43
CA ALA A 84 -8.87 -10.36 13.63
C ALA A 84 -7.44 -10.24 14.19
N ALA A 85 -7.04 -9.08 14.73
CA ALA A 85 -5.77 -8.92 15.41
C ALA A 85 -5.66 -9.80 16.65
N ALA A 86 -6.75 -9.96 17.41
CA ALA A 86 -6.81 -10.87 18.58
C ALA A 86 -6.68 -12.35 18.15
N VAL A 87 -7.30 -12.75 17.03
CA VAL A 87 -7.12 -14.10 16.46
C VAL A 87 -5.68 -14.32 16.01
N ALA A 88 -5.07 -13.32 15.34
CA ALA A 88 -3.67 -13.38 14.94
C ALA A 88 -2.72 -13.48 16.14
N TRP A 89 -2.98 -12.73 17.20
CA TRP A 89 -2.23 -12.81 18.46
C TRP A 89 -2.26 -14.22 19.07
N ALA A 90 -3.43 -14.88 19.05
CA ALA A 90 -3.64 -16.20 19.60
C ALA A 90 -3.28 -17.34 18.64
N SER A 91 -2.81 -17.03 17.42
CA SER A 91 -2.57 -18.06 16.41
C SER A 91 -1.40 -18.98 16.79
N SER A 92 -1.61 -20.29 16.53
CA SER A 92 -0.63 -21.36 16.69
C SER A 92 -0.20 -21.98 15.36
N SER A 93 -0.70 -21.48 14.24
CA SER A 93 -0.32 -21.92 12.89
C SER A 93 -0.25 -20.74 11.93
N LEU A 94 0.60 -20.86 10.92
CA LEU A 94 0.74 -19.83 9.88
C LEU A 94 -0.58 -19.65 9.10
N GLU A 95 -1.29 -20.72 8.81
CA GLU A 95 -2.55 -20.69 8.07
C GLU A 95 -3.61 -19.83 8.78
N LEU A 96 -3.79 -20.05 10.10
CA LEU A 96 -4.71 -19.23 10.90
C LEU A 96 -4.27 -17.76 10.92
N MET A 97 -2.98 -17.51 11.05
CA MET A 97 -2.40 -16.17 10.96
C MET A 97 -2.75 -15.51 9.63
N LEU A 98 -2.54 -16.20 8.49
CA LEU A 98 -2.82 -15.66 7.16
C LEU A 98 -4.30 -15.29 6.99
N VAL A 99 -5.21 -16.17 7.42
CA VAL A 99 -6.66 -15.89 7.38
C VAL A 99 -7.00 -14.69 8.26
N ALA A 100 -6.47 -14.62 9.48
CA ALA A 100 -6.67 -13.50 10.38
C ALA A 100 -6.16 -12.19 9.76
N ARG A 101 -5.02 -12.22 9.07
CA ARG A 101 -4.45 -11.06 8.38
C ARG A 101 -5.33 -10.57 7.20
N VAL A 102 -5.94 -11.47 6.43
CA VAL A 102 -6.91 -11.10 5.38
C VAL A 102 -8.09 -10.36 6.02
N ILE A 103 -8.68 -10.91 7.09
CA ILE A 103 -9.83 -10.29 7.77
C ILE A 103 -9.43 -8.96 8.42
N GLN A 104 -8.24 -8.87 8.99
CA GLN A 104 -7.69 -7.64 9.56
C GLN A 104 -7.51 -6.57 8.50
N GLY A 105 -6.96 -6.91 7.33
CA GLY A 105 -6.82 -5.99 6.19
C GLY A 105 -8.18 -5.47 5.69
N LEU A 106 -9.17 -6.36 5.58
CA LEU A 106 -10.53 -5.99 5.22
C LEU A 106 -11.11 -4.97 6.21
N GLY A 107 -10.92 -5.19 7.51
CA GLY A 107 -11.34 -4.24 8.55
C GLY A 107 -10.61 -2.90 8.47
N ALA A 108 -9.29 -2.91 8.20
CA ALA A 108 -8.45 -1.71 8.09
C ALA A 108 -8.83 -0.77 6.93
N SER A 109 -9.45 -1.31 5.88
CA SER A 109 -9.86 -0.52 4.72
C SER A 109 -10.91 0.54 5.06
N ALA A 110 -11.83 0.23 5.99
CA ALA A 110 -12.93 1.12 6.34
C ALA A 110 -12.46 2.44 6.98
N PRO A 111 -11.64 2.49 8.03
CA PRO A 111 -11.09 3.73 8.55
C PRO A 111 -10.38 4.56 7.49
N ARG A 112 -9.60 3.94 6.60
CA ARG A 112 -8.87 4.66 5.55
C ARG A 112 -9.79 5.26 4.50
N ILE A 113 -10.66 4.45 3.89
CA ILE A 113 -11.48 4.89 2.76
C ILE A 113 -12.56 5.87 3.22
N VAL A 114 -13.20 5.56 4.34
CA VAL A 114 -14.32 6.38 4.83
C VAL A 114 -13.82 7.71 5.40
N SER A 115 -12.60 7.77 5.95
CA SER A 115 -12.03 9.04 6.42
C SER A 115 -11.81 10.05 5.29
N VAL A 116 -11.49 9.61 4.07
CA VAL A 116 -11.45 10.49 2.88
C VAL A 116 -12.84 11.07 2.60
N ALA A 117 -13.87 10.24 2.70
CA ALA A 117 -15.25 10.71 2.54
C ALA A 117 -15.66 11.70 3.64
N VAL A 118 -15.29 11.46 4.89
CA VAL A 118 -15.52 12.38 6.02
C VAL A 118 -14.83 13.74 5.79
N VAL A 119 -13.61 13.76 5.28
CA VAL A 119 -12.94 15.02 4.91
C VAL A 119 -13.73 15.77 3.86
N ARG A 120 -14.23 15.08 2.83
CA ARG A 120 -15.04 15.65 1.75
C ARG A 120 -16.42 16.14 2.23
N ASP A 121 -17.03 15.43 3.19
CA ASP A 121 -18.33 15.81 3.74
C ASP A 121 -18.25 17.13 4.56
N LEU A 122 -17.09 17.39 5.19
CA LEU A 122 -16.91 18.55 6.09
C LEU A 122 -16.14 19.72 5.47
N TYR A 123 -15.34 19.48 4.44
CA TYR A 123 -14.48 20.49 3.83
C TYR A 123 -14.51 20.42 2.31
N SER A 124 -14.33 21.57 1.66
CA SER A 124 -14.29 21.69 0.20
C SER A 124 -13.13 22.57 -0.28
N GLY A 125 -12.82 22.50 -1.57
CA GLY A 125 -11.84 23.36 -2.21
C GLY A 125 -10.46 23.34 -1.55
N ARG A 126 -9.91 24.53 -1.26
CA ARG A 126 -8.54 24.69 -0.71
C ARG A 126 -8.36 24.09 0.68
N ASP A 127 -9.38 24.12 1.51
CA ASP A 127 -9.31 23.57 2.88
C ASP A 127 -9.27 22.05 2.87
N MET A 128 -10.05 21.39 2.01
CA MET A 128 -9.97 19.94 1.78
C MET A 128 -8.58 19.54 1.28
N ALA A 129 -8.06 20.26 0.28
CA ALA A 129 -6.72 19.98 -0.26
C ALA A 129 -5.63 20.11 0.80
N LYS A 130 -5.68 21.16 1.64
CA LYS A 130 -4.72 21.37 2.73
C LYS A 130 -4.76 20.25 3.77
N ILE A 131 -5.95 19.84 4.20
CA ILE A 131 -6.12 18.75 5.17
C ILE A 131 -5.59 17.45 4.59
N THR A 132 -5.99 17.10 3.38
CA THR A 132 -5.54 15.87 2.72
C THR A 132 -4.02 15.85 2.54
N SER A 133 -3.40 16.97 2.18
CA SER A 133 -1.94 17.05 2.03
C SER A 133 -1.21 16.82 3.36
N ILE A 134 -1.71 17.39 4.47
CA ILE A 134 -1.11 17.17 5.79
C ILE A 134 -1.27 15.70 6.22
N VAL A 135 -2.46 15.12 6.02
CA VAL A 135 -2.71 13.70 6.33
C VAL A 135 -1.76 12.79 5.53
N MET A 136 -1.61 13.05 4.22
CA MET A 136 -0.69 12.28 3.36
C MET A 136 0.77 12.45 3.76
N MET A 137 1.18 13.65 4.16
CA MET A 137 2.53 13.88 4.68
C MET A 137 2.80 13.05 5.94
N ILE A 138 1.87 13.04 6.90
CA ILE A 138 1.98 12.22 8.11
C ILE A 138 2.02 10.73 7.74
N PHE A 139 1.13 10.28 6.85
CA PHE A 139 1.08 8.90 6.38
C PHE A 139 2.42 8.44 5.77
N THR A 140 3.07 9.30 4.99
CA THR A 140 4.37 9.00 4.36
C THR A 140 5.51 8.86 5.38
N LEU A 141 5.39 9.47 6.57
CA LEU A 141 6.39 9.36 7.63
C LEU A 141 6.25 8.09 8.48
N ILE A 142 5.08 7.44 8.48
CA ILE A 142 4.84 6.22 9.29
C ILE A 142 5.83 5.10 8.94
N PRO A 143 6.09 4.76 7.67
CA PRO A 143 7.07 3.71 7.31
C PRO A 143 8.47 3.99 7.85
N ALA A 144 8.85 5.25 8.04
CA ALA A 144 10.16 5.60 8.60
C ALA A 144 10.28 5.24 10.10
N VAL A 145 9.18 5.20 10.83
CA VAL A 145 9.16 5.02 12.29
C VAL A 145 8.61 3.65 12.69
N ALA A 146 7.69 3.10 11.92
CA ALA A 146 6.96 1.89 12.29
C ALA A 146 7.85 0.65 12.49
N PRO A 147 8.86 0.34 11.68
CA PRO A 147 9.76 -0.80 11.94
C PRO A 147 10.57 -0.63 13.22
N LEU A 148 11.00 0.59 13.53
CA LEU A 148 11.72 0.89 14.77
C LEU A 148 10.80 0.67 15.99
N MET A 149 9.56 1.13 15.93
CA MET A 149 8.57 0.86 16.97
C MET A 149 8.31 -0.65 17.09
N GLY A 150 8.18 -1.35 15.97
CA GLY A 150 8.05 -2.81 15.92
C GLY A 150 9.19 -3.52 16.64
N SER A 151 10.44 -3.14 16.35
CA SER A 151 11.62 -3.72 17.00
C SER A 151 11.62 -3.52 18.52
N PHE A 152 11.25 -2.33 19.02
CA PHE A 152 11.14 -2.10 20.46
C PHE A 152 10.03 -2.94 21.11
N ILE A 153 8.88 -3.09 20.43
CA ILE A 153 7.78 -3.94 20.93
C ILE A 153 8.23 -5.40 21.00
N ILE A 154 8.90 -5.89 19.97
CA ILE A 154 9.39 -7.27 19.92
C ILE A 154 10.41 -7.52 21.03
N ALA A 155 11.36 -6.61 21.22
CA ALA A 155 12.37 -6.73 22.26
C ALA A 155 11.78 -6.85 23.68
N GLY A 156 10.64 -6.21 23.95
CA GLY A 156 9.99 -6.26 25.26
C GLY A 156 8.91 -7.34 25.42
N PHE A 157 8.19 -7.67 24.34
CA PHE A 157 6.96 -8.45 24.40
C PHE A 157 6.86 -9.57 23.35
N GLY A 158 7.94 -9.79 22.56
CA GLY A 158 7.94 -10.72 21.44
C GLY A 158 7.01 -10.27 20.29
N TRP A 159 6.95 -11.05 19.21
CA TRP A 159 6.15 -10.72 18.03
C TRP A 159 4.63 -10.57 18.32
N ARG A 160 4.11 -11.32 19.30
CA ARG A 160 2.70 -11.21 19.71
C ARG A 160 2.36 -9.83 20.26
N GLY A 161 3.32 -9.14 20.88
CA GLY A 161 3.18 -7.77 21.36
C GLY A 161 2.78 -6.78 20.27
N ILE A 162 3.17 -7.04 19.01
CA ILE A 162 2.77 -6.20 17.87
C ILE A 162 1.25 -6.21 17.66
N PHE A 163 0.60 -7.37 17.76
CA PHE A 163 -0.86 -7.45 17.62
C PHE A 163 -1.57 -6.75 18.78
N VAL A 164 -1.02 -6.82 20.00
CA VAL A 164 -1.54 -6.04 21.13
C VAL A 164 -1.42 -4.55 20.84
N ALA A 165 -0.28 -4.09 20.31
CA ALA A 165 -0.10 -2.69 19.91
C ALA A 165 -1.11 -2.27 18.82
N PHE A 166 -1.39 -3.13 17.84
CA PHE A 166 -2.42 -2.88 16.83
C PHE A 166 -3.82 -2.74 17.43
N ILE A 167 -4.18 -3.61 18.37
CA ILE A 167 -5.46 -3.54 19.09
C ILE A 167 -5.55 -2.23 19.87
N LEU A 168 -4.53 -1.89 20.67
CA LEU A 168 -4.52 -0.67 21.47
C LEU A 168 -4.62 0.58 20.61
N PHE A 169 -3.88 0.62 19.48
CA PHE A 169 -3.91 1.72 18.54
C PHE A 169 -5.29 1.89 17.90
N ALA A 170 -5.91 0.79 17.45
CA ALA A 170 -7.25 0.82 16.88
C ALA A 170 -8.30 1.24 17.91
N VAL A 171 -8.26 0.70 19.15
CA VAL A 171 -9.18 1.06 20.24
C VAL A 171 -9.03 2.55 20.58
N LEU A 172 -7.81 3.08 20.63
CA LEU A 172 -7.56 4.51 20.83
C LEU A 172 -8.27 5.35 19.76
N ILE A 173 -8.08 5.00 18.48
CA ILE A 173 -8.67 5.73 17.35
C ILE A 173 -10.19 5.71 17.40
N ILE A 174 -10.80 4.51 17.55
CA ILE A 174 -12.27 4.39 17.56
C ILE A 174 -12.91 5.03 18.78
N THR A 175 -12.24 5.00 19.94
CA THR A 175 -12.71 5.69 21.13
C THR A 175 -12.67 7.20 20.91
N TRP A 176 -11.55 7.72 20.42
CA TRP A 176 -11.41 9.13 20.11
C TRP A 176 -12.43 9.59 19.07
N MET A 177 -12.56 8.86 17.98
CA MET A 177 -13.58 9.12 16.95
C MET A 177 -14.99 9.08 17.56
N GLY A 178 -15.27 8.06 18.36
CA GLY A 178 -16.58 7.86 18.98
C GLY A 178 -17.02 9.03 19.86
N LEU A 179 -16.09 9.61 20.59
CA LEU A 179 -16.33 10.73 21.52
C LEU A 179 -16.38 12.09 20.81
N ARG A 180 -15.65 12.25 19.69
CA ARG A 180 -15.37 13.58 19.13
C ARG A 180 -15.92 13.82 17.73
N LEU A 181 -16.13 12.78 16.92
CA LEU A 181 -16.60 12.90 15.54
C LEU A 181 -18.07 12.48 15.45
N PRO A 182 -19.01 13.39 15.18
CA PRO A 182 -20.40 13.04 14.91
C PRO A 182 -20.53 12.35 13.55
N GLU A 183 -21.72 11.78 13.24
CA GLU A 183 -22.03 11.30 11.90
C GLU A 183 -22.02 12.50 10.93
N THR A 184 -21.27 12.37 9.84
CA THR A 184 -21.10 13.44 8.85
C THR A 184 -22.05 13.32 7.67
N LEU A 185 -22.62 12.12 7.43
CA LEU A 185 -23.58 11.88 6.37
C LEU A 185 -25.00 11.90 6.91
N SER A 186 -25.79 12.89 6.49
CA SER A 186 -27.19 13.00 6.89
C SER A 186 -28.02 11.80 6.37
N LEU A 187 -29.11 11.48 7.05
CA LEU A 187 -30.01 10.39 6.61
C LEU A 187 -30.59 10.65 5.22
N ALA A 188 -30.81 11.92 4.86
CA ALA A 188 -31.36 12.31 3.57
C ALA A 188 -30.36 12.13 2.42
N ASP A 189 -29.05 12.21 2.71
CA ASP A 189 -27.98 12.10 1.71
C ASP A 189 -27.47 10.67 1.52
N ARG A 190 -28.01 9.72 2.29
CA ARG A 190 -27.63 8.30 2.16
C ARG A 190 -28.11 7.73 0.85
N ARG A 191 -27.23 7.02 0.18
CA ARG A 191 -27.52 6.36 -1.10
C ARG A 191 -27.74 4.87 -0.86
N PRO A 192 -28.87 4.29 -1.29
CA PRO A 192 -29.09 2.85 -1.15
C PRO A 192 -28.02 2.07 -1.93
N LEU A 193 -27.64 0.91 -1.40
CA LEU A 193 -26.73 0.00 -2.08
C LEU A 193 -27.40 -0.60 -3.31
N HIS A 194 -26.97 -0.18 -4.48
CA HIS A 194 -27.43 -0.72 -5.76
C HIS A 194 -26.31 -1.55 -6.37
N LEU A 195 -26.31 -2.86 -6.14
CA LEU A 195 -25.33 -3.78 -6.72
C LEU A 195 -25.29 -3.73 -8.25
N THR A 196 -26.43 -3.50 -8.90
CA THR A 196 -26.52 -3.32 -10.35
C THR A 196 -25.73 -2.11 -10.82
N LEU A 197 -25.87 -0.96 -10.18
CA LEU A 197 -25.12 0.26 -10.52
C LEU A 197 -23.62 0.08 -10.27
N MET A 198 -23.24 -0.63 -9.22
CA MET A 198 -21.83 -0.96 -8.96
C MET A 198 -21.27 -1.87 -10.07
N MET A 199 -22.02 -2.89 -10.49
CA MET A 199 -21.60 -3.78 -11.55
C MET A 199 -21.53 -3.07 -12.90
N ASP A 200 -22.45 -2.17 -13.20
CA ASP A 200 -22.44 -1.39 -14.43
C ASP A 200 -21.25 -0.42 -14.46
N ALA A 201 -20.94 0.25 -13.33
CA ALA A 201 -19.74 1.06 -13.21
C ALA A 201 -18.45 0.22 -13.39
N VAL A 202 -18.38 -0.98 -12.82
CA VAL A 202 -17.26 -1.90 -13.05
C VAL A 202 -17.13 -2.26 -14.53
N LYS A 203 -18.24 -2.64 -15.20
CA LYS A 203 -18.22 -2.93 -16.63
C LYS A 203 -17.74 -1.74 -17.45
N GLU A 204 -18.23 -0.54 -17.12
CA GLU A 204 -17.84 0.70 -17.79
C GLU A 204 -16.35 0.96 -17.64
N ILE A 205 -15.81 0.88 -16.41
CA ILE A 205 -14.38 1.06 -16.10
C ILE A 205 -13.53 0.08 -16.93
N PHE A 206 -13.94 -1.19 -16.98
CA PHE A 206 -13.23 -2.21 -17.76
C PHE A 206 -13.52 -2.17 -19.27
N SER A 207 -14.49 -1.39 -19.73
CA SER A 207 -14.71 -1.19 -21.17
C SER A 207 -13.66 -0.26 -21.79
N HIS A 208 -13.10 0.68 -21.01
CA HIS A 208 -12.11 1.63 -21.47
C HIS A 208 -10.69 1.04 -21.55
N PRO A 209 -10.08 0.96 -22.76
CA PRO A 209 -8.73 0.40 -22.91
C PRO A 209 -7.68 1.12 -22.06
N SER A 210 -7.71 2.47 -22.02
CA SER A 210 -6.75 3.27 -21.26
C SER A 210 -6.82 2.97 -19.75
N VAL A 211 -8.02 2.77 -19.22
CA VAL A 211 -8.23 2.44 -17.80
C VAL A 211 -7.70 1.06 -17.46
N ARG A 212 -8.00 0.06 -18.30
CA ARG A 212 -7.48 -1.32 -18.12
C ARG A 212 -5.96 -1.35 -18.10
N ILE A 213 -5.32 -0.67 -19.05
CA ILE A 213 -3.86 -0.60 -19.13
C ILE A 213 -3.30 0.10 -17.89
N SER A 214 -3.89 1.22 -17.48
CA SER A 214 -3.46 1.96 -16.28
C SER A 214 -3.59 1.10 -15.02
N ILE A 215 -4.67 0.34 -14.84
CA ILE A 215 -4.85 -0.62 -13.73
C ILE A 215 -3.74 -1.67 -13.75
N LEU A 216 -3.43 -2.25 -14.91
CA LEU A 216 -2.37 -3.26 -15.01
C LEU A 216 -1.00 -2.69 -14.66
N VAL A 217 -0.64 -1.51 -15.19
CA VAL A 217 0.64 -0.85 -14.85
C VAL A 217 0.69 -0.48 -13.38
N GLN A 218 -0.41 0.02 -12.80
CA GLN A 218 -0.50 0.32 -11.38
C GLN A 218 -0.35 -0.94 -10.52
N SER A 219 -0.96 -2.06 -10.95
CA SER A 219 -0.80 -3.36 -10.27
C SER A 219 0.64 -3.82 -10.26
N LEU A 220 1.35 -3.70 -11.39
CA LEU A 220 2.77 -4.04 -11.48
C LEU A 220 3.64 -3.12 -10.62
N ALA A 221 3.39 -1.81 -10.63
CA ALA A 221 4.11 -0.84 -9.81
C ALA A 221 3.92 -1.11 -8.30
N MET A 222 2.69 -1.43 -7.88
CA MET A 222 2.40 -1.83 -6.50
C MET A 222 2.99 -3.19 -6.15
N ALA A 223 2.98 -4.15 -7.10
CA ALA A 223 3.58 -5.47 -6.89
C ALA A 223 5.09 -5.37 -6.65
N MET A 224 5.81 -4.53 -7.41
CA MET A 224 7.24 -4.26 -7.16
C MET A 224 7.46 -3.74 -5.74
N LEU A 225 6.62 -2.80 -5.27
CA LEU A 225 6.69 -2.29 -3.90
C LEU A 225 6.44 -3.39 -2.88
N PHE A 226 5.41 -4.23 -3.07
CA PHE A 226 5.08 -5.31 -2.14
C PHE A 226 6.13 -6.41 -2.14
N CYS A 227 6.72 -6.76 -3.28
CA CYS A 227 7.85 -7.70 -3.34
C CYS A 227 9.04 -7.18 -2.51
N MET A 228 9.35 -5.89 -2.62
CA MET A 228 10.40 -5.27 -1.79
C MET A 228 10.04 -5.35 -0.30
N LEU A 229 8.82 -4.96 0.09
CA LEU A 229 8.39 -5.02 1.49
C LEU A 229 8.43 -6.45 2.06
N MET A 230 8.09 -7.46 1.25
CA MET A 230 8.14 -8.87 1.68
C MET A 230 9.56 -9.38 1.89
N LEU A 231 10.48 -8.98 1.02
CA LEU A 231 11.82 -9.56 0.97
C LEU A 231 12.91 -8.68 1.59
N VAL A 232 12.61 -7.41 1.88
CA VAL A 232 13.62 -6.49 2.43
C VAL A 232 14.19 -7.00 3.75
N GLN A 233 13.34 -7.46 4.65
CA GLN A 233 13.78 -7.92 5.97
C GLN A 233 14.59 -9.23 5.87
N PRO A 234 14.15 -10.31 5.18
CA PRO A 234 14.98 -11.49 4.94
C PRO A 234 16.33 -11.16 4.27
N ILE A 235 16.35 -10.24 3.31
CA ILE A 235 17.59 -9.83 2.63
C ILE A 235 18.55 -9.15 3.59
N TYR A 236 18.09 -8.25 4.46
CA TYR A 236 18.95 -7.64 5.48
C TYR A 236 19.48 -8.68 6.46
N TYR A 237 18.65 -9.65 6.84
CA TYR A 237 19.00 -10.68 7.81
C TYR A 237 19.94 -11.73 7.22
N GLU A 238 19.55 -12.37 6.11
CA GLU A 238 20.24 -13.56 5.59
C GLU A 238 21.35 -13.25 4.59
N VAL A 239 21.19 -12.15 3.79
CA VAL A 239 22.18 -11.83 2.74
C VAL A 239 23.27 -10.91 3.26
N TYR A 240 22.89 -9.91 4.07
CA TYR A 240 23.82 -8.85 4.49
C TYR A 240 24.18 -8.88 5.97
N ASP A 241 23.61 -9.77 6.78
CA ASP A 241 23.83 -9.85 8.24
C ASP A 241 23.64 -8.47 8.94
N ARG A 242 22.57 -7.76 8.58
CA ARG A 242 22.24 -6.40 9.04
C ARG A 242 20.92 -6.32 9.80
N ALA A 243 20.51 -7.40 10.46
CA ALA A 243 19.24 -7.48 11.20
C ALA A 243 19.06 -6.35 12.23
N GLU A 244 20.10 -6.09 13.04
CA GLU A 244 20.06 -5.07 14.11
C GLU A 244 19.92 -3.64 13.55
N THR A 245 20.47 -3.37 12.38
CA THR A 245 20.48 -2.03 11.77
C THR A 245 19.34 -1.83 10.78
N PHE A 246 18.56 -2.88 10.46
CA PHE A 246 17.44 -2.84 9.52
C PHE A 246 16.46 -1.67 9.76
N PRO A 247 15.96 -1.43 11.00
CA PRO A 247 14.96 -0.38 11.21
C PRO A 247 15.49 1.02 10.89
N TYR A 248 16.78 1.27 11.15
CA TYR A 248 17.42 2.57 10.88
C TYR A 248 17.60 2.80 9.37
N TRP A 249 18.09 1.79 8.65
CA TRP A 249 18.25 1.87 7.20
C TRP A 249 16.91 2.00 6.49
N PHE A 250 15.93 1.18 6.89
CA PHE A 250 14.58 1.25 6.33
C PHE A 250 13.95 2.62 6.57
N GLY A 251 14.09 3.18 7.78
CA GLY A 251 13.64 4.51 8.12
C GLY A 251 14.30 5.61 7.27
N ALA A 252 15.61 5.56 7.09
CA ALA A 252 16.34 6.50 6.25
C ALA A 252 15.87 6.43 4.78
N VAL A 253 15.73 5.23 4.24
CA VAL A 253 15.21 4.99 2.88
C VAL A 253 13.78 5.53 2.73
N ALA A 254 12.91 5.30 3.72
CA ALA A 254 11.52 5.79 3.69
C ALA A 254 11.45 7.32 3.69
N ILE A 255 12.29 8.00 4.47
CA ILE A 255 12.39 9.47 4.48
C ILE A 255 12.83 10.00 3.11
N LEU A 256 13.87 9.41 2.53
CA LEU A 256 14.34 9.80 1.19
C LEU A 256 13.27 9.55 0.14
N ALA A 257 12.64 8.40 0.15
CA ALA A 257 11.57 8.05 -0.78
C ALA A 257 10.34 8.94 -0.66
N GLY A 258 10.05 9.45 0.53
CA GLY A 258 8.97 10.41 0.77
C GLY A 258 9.13 11.71 -0.05
N THR A 259 10.36 12.11 -0.38
CA THR A 259 10.63 13.27 -1.22
C THR A 259 10.18 13.11 -2.68
N ALA A 260 9.95 11.87 -3.13
CA ALA A 260 9.47 11.58 -4.48
C ALA A 260 8.13 12.25 -4.80
N SER A 261 7.22 12.29 -3.82
CA SER A 261 5.92 12.96 -4.00
C SER A 261 6.05 14.47 -4.18
N LEU A 262 7.02 15.09 -3.49
CA LEU A 262 7.32 16.52 -3.66
C LEU A 262 7.92 16.78 -5.04
N LEU A 263 8.86 15.94 -5.47
CA LEU A 263 9.44 16.02 -6.81
C LEU A 263 8.35 15.84 -7.88
N ASN A 264 7.49 14.83 -7.74
CA ASN A 264 6.37 14.61 -8.66
C ASN A 264 5.50 15.85 -8.80
N ALA A 265 5.11 16.46 -7.68
CA ALA A 265 4.29 17.68 -7.68
C ALA A 265 4.98 18.85 -8.40
N ALA A 266 6.31 18.97 -8.29
CA ALA A 266 7.07 20.02 -8.94
C ALA A 266 7.21 19.83 -10.46
N ILE A 267 7.30 18.58 -10.95
CA ILE A 267 7.65 18.31 -12.35
C ILE A 267 6.50 17.79 -13.21
N VAL A 268 5.43 17.25 -12.62
CA VAL A 268 4.31 16.64 -13.36
C VAL A 268 3.61 17.63 -14.28
N GLY A 269 3.46 18.88 -13.87
CA GLY A 269 2.86 19.94 -14.69
C GLY A 269 3.66 20.27 -15.95
N ARG A 270 5.00 20.06 -15.94
CA ARG A 270 5.88 20.33 -17.07
C ARG A 270 6.02 19.14 -18.01
N PHE A 271 6.15 17.94 -17.47
CA PHE A 271 6.50 16.75 -18.25
C PHE A 271 5.29 15.84 -18.53
N GLY A 272 4.21 16.03 -17.78
CA GLY A 272 3.02 15.18 -17.88
C GLY A 272 3.16 13.82 -17.20
N MET A 273 2.02 13.26 -16.78
CA MET A 273 1.94 12.02 -16.01
C MET A 273 2.48 10.79 -16.75
N ARG A 274 2.15 10.68 -18.05
CA ARG A 274 2.51 9.50 -18.88
C ARG A 274 4.01 9.39 -19.09
N LEU A 275 4.69 10.52 -19.37
CA LEU A 275 6.14 10.54 -19.55
C LEU A 275 6.85 10.20 -18.25
N LEU A 276 6.41 10.77 -17.12
CA LEU A 276 7.01 10.48 -15.81
C LEU A 276 6.94 9.02 -15.46
N VAL A 277 5.77 8.37 -15.61
CA VAL A 277 5.62 6.94 -15.36
C VAL A 277 6.52 6.12 -16.29
N THR A 278 6.55 6.43 -17.59
CA THR A 278 7.34 5.69 -18.57
C THR A 278 8.83 5.79 -18.29
N VAL A 279 9.33 6.99 -18.02
CA VAL A 279 10.76 7.23 -17.70
C VAL A 279 11.14 6.55 -16.39
N THR A 280 10.30 6.64 -15.37
CA THR A 280 10.58 6.03 -14.08
C THR A 280 10.66 4.50 -14.20
N LEU A 281 9.79 3.86 -14.98
CA LEU A 281 9.86 2.42 -15.26
C LEU A 281 11.12 2.07 -16.08
N ALA A 282 11.51 2.89 -17.05
CA ALA A 282 12.75 2.68 -17.81
C ALA A 282 13.99 2.76 -16.89
N VAL A 283 14.03 3.72 -15.99
CA VAL A 283 15.10 3.84 -14.96
C VAL A 283 15.12 2.60 -14.08
N GLN A 284 13.95 2.10 -13.66
CA GLN A 284 13.86 0.89 -12.84
C GLN A 284 14.38 -0.36 -13.57
N ILE A 285 14.17 -0.48 -14.89
CA ILE A 285 14.75 -1.55 -15.72
C ILE A 285 16.27 -1.49 -15.68
N VAL A 286 16.85 -0.30 -15.87
CA VAL A 286 18.32 -0.11 -15.84
C VAL A 286 18.88 -0.47 -14.46
N LEU A 287 18.27 0.06 -13.39
CA LEU A 287 18.71 -0.21 -12.02
C LEU A 287 18.63 -1.69 -11.67
N SER A 288 17.54 -2.38 -12.04
CA SER A 288 17.39 -3.82 -11.81
C SER A 288 18.42 -4.62 -12.61
N SER A 289 18.68 -4.24 -13.87
CA SER A 289 19.69 -4.90 -14.70
C SER A 289 21.09 -4.73 -14.12
N VAL A 290 21.44 -3.51 -13.68
CA VAL A 290 22.74 -3.22 -13.05
C VAL A 290 22.88 -4.01 -11.75
N MET A 291 21.84 -4.00 -10.89
CA MET A 291 21.87 -4.75 -9.62
C MET A 291 22.04 -6.27 -9.85
N LEU A 292 21.37 -6.82 -10.86
CA LEU A 292 21.50 -8.23 -11.21
C LEU A 292 22.91 -8.58 -11.69
N VAL A 293 23.52 -7.71 -12.51
CA VAL A 293 24.90 -7.90 -12.99
C VAL A 293 25.88 -7.83 -11.81
N PHE A 294 25.72 -6.92 -10.89
CA PHE A 294 26.57 -6.79 -9.69
C PHE A 294 26.46 -8.01 -8.78
N ASP A 295 25.25 -8.51 -8.56
CA ASP A 295 25.06 -9.72 -7.75
C ASP A 295 25.65 -10.97 -8.42
N LEU A 296 25.45 -11.15 -9.73
CA LEU A 296 26.06 -12.24 -10.50
C LEU A 296 27.60 -12.14 -10.55
N GLY A 297 28.15 -10.94 -10.48
CA GLY A 297 29.60 -10.69 -10.40
C GLY A 297 30.20 -10.95 -9.02
N GLY A 298 29.38 -11.32 -8.01
CA GLY A 298 29.86 -11.62 -6.66
C GLY A 298 30.39 -10.38 -5.92
N MET A 299 29.70 -9.24 -6.04
CA MET A 299 30.12 -8.00 -5.38
C MET A 299 30.10 -8.16 -3.85
N ALA A 300 31.28 -8.10 -3.25
CA ALA A 300 31.47 -8.27 -1.82
C ALA A 300 31.04 -7.03 -1.01
N GLU A 301 30.82 -7.22 0.29
CA GLU A 301 30.66 -6.15 1.27
C GLU A 301 31.86 -5.18 1.25
N PRO A 302 31.68 -3.86 1.47
CA PRO A 302 30.39 -3.19 1.76
C PRO A 302 29.61 -2.72 0.50
N TYR A 303 30.16 -2.93 -0.68
CA TYR A 303 29.61 -2.38 -1.94
C TYR A 303 28.27 -3.03 -2.33
N GLY A 304 28.12 -4.35 -2.08
CA GLY A 304 26.86 -5.07 -2.33
C GLY A 304 25.70 -4.51 -1.54
N PHE A 305 25.89 -4.25 -0.24
CA PHE A 305 24.88 -3.63 0.61
C PHE A 305 24.57 -2.20 0.19
N ALA A 306 25.59 -1.38 -0.12
CA ALA A 306 25.38 -0.02 -0.59
C ALA A 306 24.58 0.03 -1.90
N ALA A 307 24.87 -0.87 -2.85
CA ALA A 307 24.12 -1.01 -4.09
C ALA A 307 22.65 -1.39 -3.82
N PHE A 308 22.42 -2.31 -2.88
CA PHE A 308 21.06 -2.70 -2.48
C PHE A 308 20.27 -1.54 -1.84
N ILE A 309 20.89 -0.74 -0.97
CA ILE A 309 20.26 0.46 -0.37
C ILE A 309 19.85 1.46 -1.46
N VAL A 310 20.73 1.70 -2.44
CA VAL A 310 20.39 2.58 -3.58
C VAL A 310 19.23 2.00 -4.38
N PHE A 311 19.27 0.71 -4.69
CA PHE A 311 18.20 0.01 -5.41
C PHE A 311 16.86 0.09 -4.68
N GLN A 312 16.85 -0.21 -3.37
CA GLN A 312 15.66 -0.12 -2.52
C GLN A 312 15.10 1.32 -2.48
N THR A 313 15.98 2.30 -2.30
CA THR A 313 15.61 3.73 -2.28
C THR A 313 14.96 4.14 -3.60
N CYS A 314 15.57 3.79 -4.72
CA CYS A 314 15.04 4.10 -6.04
C CYS A 314 13.70 3.41 -6.32
N LEU A 315 13.51 2.19 -5.84
CA LEU A 315 12.24 1.48 -5.98
C LEU A 315 11.11 2.15 -5.18
N PHE A 316 11.35 2.53 -3.93
CA PHE A 316 10.36 3.27 -3.14
C PHE A 316 10.10 4.65 -3.72
N PHE A 317 11.14 5.31 -4.22
CA PHE A 317 11.04 6.58 -4.93
C PHE A 317 10.18 6.45 -6.20
N GLN A 318 10.35 5.36 -6.96
CA GLN A 318 9.54 5.02 -8.13
C GLN A 318 8.05 4.91 -7.76
N ALA A 319 7.69 4.27 -6.65
CA ALA A 319 6.31 4.19 -6.22
C ALA A 319 5.68 5.58 -6.00
N GLY A 320 6.43 6.50 -5.38
CA GLY A 320 6.00 7.90 -5.18
C GLY A 320 5.79 8.68 -6.48
N LEU A 321 6.56 8.38 -7.53
CA LEU A 321 6.44 9.02 -8.84
C LEU A 321 5.37 8.39 -9.75
N THR A 322 4.97 7.14 -9.51
CA THR A 322 4.12 6.41 -10.46
C THR A 322 2.69 6.20 -9.98
N LEU A 323 2.47 5.82 -8.72
CA LEU A 323 1.16 5.38 -8.27
C LEU A 323 0.09 6.48 -8.36
N GLY A 324 0.43 7.69 -7.93
CA GLY A 324 -0.47 8.85 -8.03
C GLY A 324 -0.81 9.22 -9.48
N ASN A 325 0.20 9.22 -10.34
CA ASN A 325 0.03 9.53 -11.76
C ASN A 325 -0.80 8.47 -12.49
N LEU A 326 -0.57 7.18 -12.22
CA LEU A 326 -1.35 6.08 -12.81
C LEU A 326 -2.82 6.12 -12.38
N ASN A 327 -3.07 6.41 -11.10
CA ASN A 327 -4.43 6.60 -10.61
C ASN A 327 -5.12 7.78 -11.32
N ALA A 328 -4.41 8.90 -11.50
CA ALA A 328 -4.95 10.06 -12.21
C ALA A 328 -5.24 9.76 -13.70
N ILE A 329 -4.32 9.07 -14.40
CA ILE A 329 -4.53 8.64 -15.80
C ILE A 329 -5.76 7.73 -15.91
N ALA A 330 -5.94 6.77 -14.99
CA ALA A 330 -7.12 5.90 -14.99
C ALA A 330 -8.43 6.66 -14.74
N MET A 331 -8.36 7.78 -14.02
CA MET A 331 -9.54 8.58 -13.66
C MET A 331 -9.93 9.61 -14.76
N GLU A 332 -9.01 9.97 -15.67
CA GLU A 332 -9.29 10.96 -16.72
C GLU A 332 -10.62 10.73 -17.48
N PRO A 333 -10.91 9.51 -18.00
CA PRO A 333 -12.15 9.26 -18.73
C PRO A 333 -13.37 9.01 -17.82
N MET A 334 -13.18 8.91 -16.48
CA MET A 334 -14.18 8.45 -15.51
C MET A 334 -14.74 9.57 -14.63
N GLY A 335 -14.65 10.83 -15.05
CA GLY A 335 -15.04 12.00 -14.24
C GLY A 335 -16.48 11.96 -13.69
N HIS A 336 -17.42 11.40 -14.45
CA HIS A 336 -18.84 11.30 -14.08
C HIS A 336 -19.11 10.22 -13.00
N ILE A 337 -18.22 9.22 -12.85
CA ILE A 337 -18.27 8.16 -11.82
C ILE A 337 -16.99 8.13 -10.95
N ALA A 338 -16.32 9.26 -10.81
CA ALA A 338 -14.99 9.38 -10.23
C ALA A 338 -14.80 8.65 -8.89
N GLY A 339 -15.77 8.73 -7.97
CA GLY A 339 -15.69 8.08 -6.67
C GLY A 339 -15.67 6.55 -6.76
N MET A 340 -16.54 5.98 -7.61
CA MET A 340 -16.61 4.54 -7.85
C MET A 340 -15.35 4.07 -8.60
N ALA A 341 -14.95 4.81 -9.63
CA ALA A 341 -13.76 4.49 -10.41
C ALA A 341 -12.49 4.46 -9.55
N ALA A 342 -12.28 5.45 -8.68
CA ALA A 342 -11.15 5.46 -7.75
C ALA A 342 -11.12 4.23 -6.83
N SER A 343 -12.29 3.82 -6.31
CA SER A 343 -12.39 2.62 -5.46
C SER A 343 -12.09 1.35 -6.23
N VAL A 344 -12.64 1.19 -7.44
CA VAL A 344 -12.42 0.00 -8.28
C VAL A 344 -10.96 -0.08 -8.73
N VAL A 345 -10.41 1.02 -9.26
CA VAL A 345 -9.01 1.08 -9.72
C VAL A 345 -8.06 0.72 -8.57
N SER A 346 -8.24 1.34 -7.40
CA SER A 346 -7.39 1.08 -6.24
C SER A 346 -7.55 -0.35 -5.72
N ALA A 347 -8.78 -0.86 -5.59
CA ALA A 347 -9.05 -2.21 -5.10
C ALA A 347 -8.45 -3.28 -6.02
N VAL A 348 -8.75 -3.20 -7.32
CA VAL A 348 -8.26 -4.17 -8.32
C VAL A 348 -6.74 -4.14 -8.40
N SER A 349 -6.14 -2.94 -8.45
CA SER A 349 -4.67 -2.83 -8.49
C SER A 349 -4.02 -3.40 -7.24
N THR A 350 -4.60 -3.21 -6.06
CA THR A 350 -4.08 -3.74 -4.80
C THR A 350 -4.19 -5.27 -4.73
N VAL A 351 -5.35 -5.82 -5.12
CA VAL A 351 -5.56 -7.29 -5.14
C VAL A 351 -4.62 -7.97 -6.14
N LEU A 352 -4.52 -7.44 -7.36
CA LEU A 352 -3.61 -7.97 -8.38
C LEU A 352 -2.15 -7.86 -7.93
N ALA A 353 -1.77 -6.73 -7.32
CA ALA A 353 -0.42 -6.54 -6.80
C ALA A 353 -0.07 -7.57 -5.70
N ALA A 354 -0.99 -7.83 -4.77
CA ALA A 354 -0.80 -8.86 -3.76
C ALA A 354 -0.70 -10.27 -4.38
N ALA A 355 -1.54 -10.57 -5.36
CA ALA A 355 -1.51 -11.86 -6.07
C ALA A 355 -0.21 -12.07 -6.86
N ILE A 356 0.36 -11.01 -7.47
CA ILE A 356 1.64 -11.05 -8.19
C ILE A 356 2.81 -11.14 -7.20
N ALA A 357 2.78 -10.40 -6.11
CA ALA A 357 3.88 -10.36 -5.14
C ALA A 357 3.99 -11.65 -4.31
N SER A 358 2.86 -12.29 -3.98
CA SER A 358 2.85 -13.49 -3.13
C SER A 358 3.77 -14.62 -3.63
N PRO A 359 3.71 -15.06 -4.89
CA PRO A 359 4.62 -16.10 -5.37
C PRO A 359 6.09 -15.63 -5.39
N VAL A 360 6.36 -14.35 -5.64
CA VAL A 360 7.74 -13.82 -5.62
C VAL A 360 8.36 -13.94 -4.23
N GLY A 361 7.59 -13.64 -3.18
CA GLY A 361 8.05 -13.82 -1.81
C GLY A 361 8.44 -15.26 -1.47
N MET A 362 7.79 -16.24 -2.10
CA MET A 362 8.09 -17.66 -1.90
C MET A 362 9.32 -18.16 -2.70
N LEU A 363 9.81 -17.36 -3.65
CA LEU A 363 11.00 -17.68 -4.45
C LEU A 363 12.32 -17.28 -3.75
N PHE A 364 12.26 -16.71 -2.54
CA PHE A 364 13.48 -16.30 -1.83
C PHE A 364 14.39 -17.51 -1.57
N ASP A 365 15.63 -17.40 -2.00
CA ASP A 365 16.64 -18.45 -2.01
C ASP A 365 17.90 -18.07 -1.20
N GLY A 366 17.81 -17.07 -0.32
CA GLY A 366 18.94 -16.52 0.41
C GLY A 366 19.79 -15.55 -0.41
N THR A 367 19.30 -15.09 -1.57
CA THR A 367 19.95 -14.10 -2.43
C THR A 367 19.02 -12.95 -2.79
N VAL A 368 19.56 -11.87 -3.36
CA VAL A 368 18.74 -10.77 -3.88
C VAL A 368 18.13 -11.04 -5.26
N ARG A 369 18.57 -12.12 -5.94
CA ARG A 369 18.23 -12.43 -7.34
C ARG A 369 16.76 -12.57 -7.60
N PRO A 370 15.97 -13.36 -6.83
CA PRO A 370 14.55 -13.52 -7.09
C PRO A 370 13.78 -12.19 -7.05
N LEU A 371 14.13 -11.32 -6.10
CA LEU A 371 13.56 -9.99 -5.97
C LEU A 371 13.89 -9.14 -7.19
N VAL A 372 15.18 -9.00 -7.50
CA VAL A 372 15.66 -8.10 -8.57
C VAL A 372 15.17 -8.56 -9.94
N ALA A 373 15.20 -9.87 -10.22
CA ALA A 373 14.70 -10.44 -11.47
C ALA A 373 13.18 -10.22 -11.62
N SER A 374 12.41 -10.42 -10.57
CA SER A 374 10.96 -10.18 -10.59
C SER A 374 10.63 -8.71 -10.82
N ILE A 375 11.36 -7.78 -10.18
CA ILE A 375 11.21 -6.35 -10.40
C ILE A 375 11.58 -5.98 -11.84
N LEU A 376 12.65 -6.54 -12.40
CA LEU A 376 13.04 -6.32 -13.79
C LEU A 376 11.93 -6.74 -14.78
N ILE A 377 11.34 -7.91 -14.57
CA ILE A 377 10.23 -8.42 -15.39
C ILE A 377 9.01 -7.49 -15.28
N MET A 378 8.62 -7.12 -14.06
CA MET A 378 7.47 -6.25 -13.83
C MET A 378 7.67 -4.84 -14.38
N ALA A 379 8.86 -4.25 -14.21
CA ALA A 379 9.19 -2.93 -14.74
C ALA A 379 9.18 -2.95 -16.27
N THR A 380 9.71 -4.01 -16.90
CA THR A 380 9.71 -4.19 -18.37
C THR A 380 8.28 -4.34 -18.89
N ALA A 381 7.47 -5.16 -18.26
CA ALA A 381 6.06 -5.32 -18.63
C ALA A 381 5.29 -4.00 -18.48
N GLY A 382 5.47 -3.29 -17.37
CA GLY A 382 4.87 -1.98 -17.15
C GLY A 382 5.30 -0.93 -18.18
N PHE A 383 6.59 -0.89 -18.52
CA PHE A 383 7.12 0.00 -19.57
C PHE A 383 6.50 -0.28 -20.93
N LEU A 384 6.42 -1.55 -21.32
CA LEU A 384 5.81 -1.96 -22.58
C LEU A 384 4.31 -1.61 -22.64
N LEU A 385 3.60 -1.79 -21.52
CA LEU A 385 2.18 -1.41 -21.39
C LEU A 385 2.01 0.11 -21.51
N MET A 386 2.88 0.93 -20.92
CA MET A 386 2.85 2.39 -21.09
C MET A 386 3.11 2.82 -22.53
N ARG A 387 4.05 2.17 -23.23
CA ARG A 387 4.28 2.40 -24.64
C ARG A 387 3.07 2.00 -25.50
N TYR A 388 2.40 0.92 -25.14
CA TYR A 388 1.16 0.50 -25.78
C TYR A 388 0.01 1.48 -25.50
N LEU A 389 -0.13 1.97 -24.27
CA LEU A 389 -1.12 2.98 -23.89
C LEU A 389 -1.01 4.21 -24.77
N SER A 390 0.20 4.76 -24.95
CA SER A 390 0.43 5.93 -25.82
C SER A 390 -0.04 5.69 -27.25
N ARG A 391 0.12 4.47 -27.78
CA ARG A 391 -0.37 4.11 -29.13
C ARG A 391 -1.88 4.00 -29.20
N VAL A 392 -2.51 3.49 -28.15
CA VAL A 392 -3.98 3.37 -28.06
C VAL A 392 -4.62 4.74 -28.01
N GLU A 393 -4.08 5.64 -27.19
CA GLU A 393 -4.57 7.02 -27.07
C GLU A 393 -4.44 7.80 -28.36
N ALA A 394 -3.28 7.73 -29.02
CA ALA A 394 -3.08 8.37 -30.33
C ALA A 394 -4.08 7.87 -31.40
N ARG A 395 -4.47 6.58 -31.37
CA ARG A 395 -5.51 6.05 -32.28
C ARG A 395 -6.90 6.56 -31.94
N LEU A 396 -7.22 6.72 -30.65
CA LEU A 396 -8.51 7.24 -30.21
C LEU A 396 -8.67 8.72 -30.57
N GLU A 397 -7.60 9.50 -30.45
CA GLU A 397 -7.57 10.92 -30.88
C GLU A 397 -7.76 11.09 -32.40
N LEU A 398 -7.21 10.18 -33.21
CA LEU A 398 -7.39 10.19 -34.66
C LEU A 398 -8.78 9.73 -35.11
N ALA A 399 -9.54 9.08 -34.26
CA ALA A 399 -10.87 8.55 -34.55
C ALA A 399 -12.00 9.52 -34.13
N GLN A 400 -11.67 10.59 -33.43
CA GLN A 400 -12.57 11.72 -33.05
C GLN A 400 -12.45 12.85 -34.04
#